data_f0a4aa1a1838d9a66d190587e7a0c12c
#
_entry.id   f0a4aa1a1838d9a66d190587e7a0c12c
#
_cell.length_a   1.000
_cell.length_b   1.000
_cell.length_c   1.000
_cell.angle_alpha   90.00
_cell.angle_beta   90.00
_cell.angle_gamma   90.00
#
_symmetry.space_group_name_H-M   'P 1'
#
loop_
_entity.id
_entity.type
_entity.pdbx_description
1 polymer ?
#
loop_
_entity_poly.entity_id
_entity_poly.type
_entity_poly.pdbx_seq_one_letter_code
_entity_poly.pdbx_strand_id
1 'polypeptide(L)'
;MTLSLSVPEKLTFEEAIAFTQDLLSDMEKDLLSAAEIESLIGDLVKSKNGARGFFVTYLTDSRPLADNPSSSIFKALESAPETVTELLVKNLAMSSAMVVHHQRNQDQQTASESERVRSRTTKLIKSVNIPNLQGNLEELYQSTTTGQGNYTEFLERWGYDGEQLKSIQQAVQPLLN
;
A
#
# COMPACT_ATOMS: atom_id res chain seq x y z
N MET A 1 -18.92 -9.92 -25.59
CA MET A 1 -19.22 -10.33 -24.20
C MET A 1 -18.10 -9.83 -23.30
N THR A 2 -18.34 -8.85 -22.51
CA THR A 2 -17.45 -8.51 -21.39
C THR A 2 -17.58 -9.62 -20.37
N LEU A 3 -16.53 -10.42 -20.20
CA LEU A 3 -16.44 -11.34 -19.07
C LEU A 3 -16.50 -10.46 -17.82
N SER A 4 -17.58 -10.57 -17.05
CA SER A 4 -17.71 -9.88 -15.78
C SER A 4 -16.60 -10.39 -14.87
N LEU A 5 -15.61 -9.53 -14.57
CA LEU A 5 -14.60 -9.83 -13.57
C LEU A 5 -15.29 -10.07 -12.23
N SER A 6 -14.97 -11.18 -11.59
CA SER A 6 -15.42 -11.47 -10.23
C SER A 6 -14.26 -12.00 -9.41
N VAL A 7 -14.16 -11.52 -8.17
CA VAL A 7 -13.09 -11.95 -7.26
C VAL A 7 -13.46 -13.31 -6.68
N PRO A 8 -12.62 -14.36 -6.85
CA PRO A 8 -12.84 -15.65 -6.21
C PRO A 8 -12.89 -15.52 -4.68
N GLU A 9 -13.72 -16.36 -4.04
CA GLU A 9 -13.87 -16.34 -2.59
C GLU A 9 -12.58 -16.67 -1.83
N LYS A 10 -11.75 -17.53 -2.41
CA LYS A 10 -10.44 -17.89 -1.86
C LYS A 10 -9.37 -17.60 -2.90
N LEU A 11 -8.53 -16.61 -2.60
CA LEU A 11 -7.40 -16.22 -3.45
C LEU A 11 -6.08 -16.58 -2.76
N THR A 12 -5.14 -17.13 -3.54
CA THR A 12 -3.72 -17.08 -3.17
C THR A 12 -3.17 -15.69 -3.42
N PHE A 13 -2.00 -15.42 -2.88
CA PHE A 13 -1.29 -14.15 -3.13
C PHE A 13 -1.01 -13.95 -4.63
N GLU A 14 -0.56 -15.01 -5.30
CA GLU A 14 -0.24 -15.00 -6.73
C GLU A 14 -1.49 -14.78 -7.60
N GLU A 15 -2.60 -15.41 -7.25
CA GLU A 15 -3.89 -15.20 -7.93
C GLU A 15 -4.40 -13.77 -7.75
N ALA A 16 -4.19 -13.18 -6.57
CA ALA A 16 -4.55 -11.80 -6.30
C ALA A 16 -3.71 -10.82 -7.13
N ILE A 17 -2.42 -11.10 -7.32
CA ILE A 17 -1.56 -10.32 -8.22
C ILE A 17 -2.09 -10.39 -9.66
N ALA A 18 -2.34 -11.59 -10.18
CA ALA A 18 -2.83 -11.78 -11.55
C ALA A 18 -4.18 -11.08 -11.76
N PHE A 19 -5.10 -11.25 -10.82
CA PHE A 19 -6.41 -10.58 -10.87
C PHE A 19 -6.26 -9.05 -10.87
N THR A 20 -5.39 -8.51 -10.04
CA THR A 20 -5.16 -7.07 -9.99
C THR A 20 -4.54 -6.54 -11.28
N GLN A 21 -3.65 -7.29 -11.92
CA GLN A 21 -3.09 -6.93 -13.23
C GLN A 21 -4.19 -6.80 -14.28
N ASP A 22 -5.10 -7.75 -14.34
CA ASP A 22 -6.25 -7.72 -15.25
C ASP A 22 -7.18 -6.53 -14.93
N LEU A 23 -7.48 -6.33 -13.67
CA LEU A 23 -8.28 -5.19 -13.19
C LEU A 23 -7.68 -3.85 -13.62
N LEU A 24 -6.39 -3.65 -13.42
CA LEU A 24 -5.70 -2.42 -13.82
C LEU A 24 -5.68 -2.23 -15.33
N SER A 25 -5.55 -3.32 -16.10
CA SER A 25 -5.64 -3.28 -17.55
C SER A 25 -7.02 -2.84 -18.02
N ASP A 26 -8.09 -3.33 -17.38
CA ASP A 26 -9.45 -2.95 -17.72
C ASP A 26 -9.77 -1.51 -17.29
N MET A 27 -9.23 -1.06 -16.16
CA MET A 27 -9.32 0.34 -15.74
C MET A 27 -8.63 1.28 -16.73
N GLU A 28 -7.44 0.92 -17.21
CA GLU A 28 -6.71 1.72 -18.21
C GLU A 28 -7.49 1.89 -19.51
N LYS A 29 -8.26 0.88 -19.89
CA LYS A 29 -9.08 0.87 -21.12
C LYS A 29 -10.48 1.45 -20.94
N ASP A 30 -10.78 1.99 -19.75
CA ASP A 30 -12.11 2.51 -19.38
C ASP A 30 -13.23 1.47 -19.57
N LEU A 31 -12.94 0.20 -19.31
CA LEU A 31 -13.92 -0.89 -19.45
C LEU A 31 -14.77 -1.10 -18.19
N LEU A 32 -14.43 -0.44 -17.09
CA LEU A 32 -15.10 -0.60 -15.79
C LEU A 32 -15.71 0.72 -15.33
N SER A 33 -16.95 0.63 -14.84
CA SER A 33 -17.59 1.74 -14.16
C SER A 33 -16.98 1.99 -12.76
N ALA A 34 -17.22 3.17 -12.20
CA ALA A 34 -16.79 3.50 -10.84
C ALA A 34 -17.32 2.50 -9.80
N ALA A 35 -18.57 2.04 -9.96
CA ALA A 35 -19.19 1.06 -9.06
C ALA A 35 -18.54 -0.32 -9.18
N GLU A 36 -18.17 -0.73 -10.37
CA GLU A 36 -17.45 -1.99 -10.59
C GLU A 36 -16.05 -1.96 -9.99
N ILE A 37 -15.31 -0.87 -10.17
CA ILE A 37 -13.99 -0.67 -9.56
C ILE A 37 -14.08 -0.75 -8.04
N GLU A 38 -15.03 -0.04 -7.43
CA GLU A 38 -15.26 -0.07 -5.97
C GLU A 38 -15.57 -1.48 -5.48
N SER A 39 -16.46 -2.20 -6.18
CA SER A 39 -16.86 -3.55 -5.82
C SER A 39 -15.70 -4.56 -5.91
N LEU A 40 -14.96 -4.53 -7.02
CA LEU A 40 -13.85 -5.47 -7.26
C LEU A 40 -12.69 -5.25 -6.29
N ILE A 41 -12.28 -4.03 -6.06
CA ILE A 41 -11.23 -3.71 -5.09
C ILE A 41 -11.70 -4.01 -3.67
N GLY A 42 -12.96 -3.68 -3.34
CA GLY A 42 -13.55 -4.02 -2.05
C GLY A 42 -13.52 -5.51 -1.77
N ASP A 43 -13.84 -6.33 -2.76
CA ASP A 43 -13.78 -7.79 -2.64
C ASP A 43 -12.35 -8.32 -2.50
N LEU A 44 -11.39 -7.74 -3.22
CA LEU A 44 -9.97 -8.09 -3.08
C LEU A 44 -9.45 -7.85 -1.66
N VAL A 45 -9.74 -6.69 -1.08
CA VAL A 45 -9.17 -6.31 0.22
C VAL A 45 -9.84 -6.97 1.42
N LYS A 46 -10.92 -7.71 1.22
CA LYS A 46 -11.58 -8.51 2.27
C LYS A 46 -10.69 -9.61 2.83
N SER A 47 -9.83 -10.20 2.00
CA SER A 47 -8.88 -11.23 2.42
C SER A 47 -7.47 -10.66 2.53
N LYS A 48 -6.67 -11.24 3.42
CA LYS A 48 -5.28 -10.84 3.60
C LYS A 48 -4.46 -11.04 2.32
N ASN A 49 -4.61 -12.18 1.65
CA ASN A 49 -3.92 -12.45 0.39
C ASN A 49 -4.37 -11.54 -0.73
N GLY A 50 -5.68 -11.30 -0.84
CA GLY A 50 -6.25 -10.38 -1.82
C GLY A 50 -5.73 -8.96 -1.64
N ALA A 51 -5.73 -8.45 -0.42
CA ALA A 51 -5.24 -7.12 -0.09
C ALA A 51 -3.74 -6.99 -0.37
N ARG A 52 -2.94 -7.96 0.05
CA ARG A 52 -1.48 -7.96 -0.22
C ARG A 52 -1.18 -7.98 -1.72
N GLY A 53 -1.87 -8.83 -2.48
CA GLY A 53 -1.71 -8.91 -3.92
C GLY A 53 -2.15 -7.63 -4.62
N PHE A 54 -3.26 -7.04 -4.18
CA PHE A 54 -3.71 -5.75 -4.69
C PHE A 54 -2.66 -4.64 -4.47
N PHE A 55 -2.21 -4.45 -3.24
CA PHE A 55 -1.30 -3.35 -2.93
C PHE A 55 0.06 -3.49 -3.62
N VAL A 56 0.66 -4.68 -3.62
CA VAL A 56 1.95 -4.87 -4.29
C VAL A 56 1.85 -4.59 -5.78
N THR A 57 0.77 -4.99 -6.43
CA THR A 57 0.57 -4.78 -7.85
C THR A 57 0.21 -3.32 -8.17
N TYR A 58 -0.75 -2.76 -7.45
CA TYR A 58 -1.24 -1.40 -7.66
C TYR A 58 -0.16 -0.34 -7.40
N LEU A 59 0.58 -0.48 -6.30
CA LEU A 59 1.59 0.50 -5.91
C LEU A 59 2.86 0.44 -6.77
N THR A 60 3.16 -0.71 -7.40
CA THR A 60 4.34 -0.89 -8.24
C THR A 60 4.05 -0.77 -9.74
N ASP A 61 2.79 -0.66 -10.13
CA ASP A 61 2.40 -0.61 -11.55
C ASP A 61 3.06 0.56 -12.28
N SER A 62 3.56 0.32 -13.48
CA SER A 62 4.24 1.34 -14.28
C SER A 62 3.29 2.41 -14.84
N ARG A 63 2.00 2.09 -14.93
CA ARG A 63 0.96 3.02 -15.39
C ARG A 63 0.64 4.05 -14.30
N PRO A 64 0.12 5.24 -14.67
CA PRO A 64 -0.15 6.30 -13.69
C PRO A 64 -1.44 6.12 -12.89
N LEU A 65 -2.04 4.94 -12.88
CA LEU A 65 -3.33 4.68 -12.23
C LEU A 65 -3.32 4.94 -10.71
N ALA A 66 -2.18 4.66 -10.06
CA ALA A 66 -2.02 4.88 -8.61
C ALA A 66 -1.51 6.29 -8.26
N ASP A 67 -1.21 7.13 -9.25
CA ASP A 67 -0.73 8.50 -9.01
C ASP A 67 -1.88 9.46 -8.68
N ASN A 68 -3.08 9.19 -9.22
CA ASN A 68 -4.29 9.97 -8.95
C ASN A 68 -5.49 9.03 -8.72
N PRO A 69 -5.58 8.39 -7.54
CA PRO A 69 -6.66 7.46 -7.25
C PRO A 69 -8.02 8.16 -7.22
N SER A 70 -9.05 7.47 -7.71
CA SER A 70 -10.42 7.96 -7.66
C SER A 70 -11.09 7.71 -6.30
N SER A 71 -12.22 8.39 -6.06
CA SER A 71 -13.01 8.17 -4.86
C SER A 71 -13.53 6.73 -4.71
N SER A 72 -13.72 6.02 -5.82
CA SER A 72 -14.11 4.60 -5.81
C SER A 72 -13.07 3.72 -5.14
N ILE A 73 -11.79 4.01 -5.37
CA ILE A 73 -10.68 3.30 -4.75
C ILE A 73 -10.67 3.55 -3.24
N PHE A 74 -10.83 4.81 -2.81
CA PHE A 74 -10.86 5.15 -1.38
C PHE A 74 -12.00 4.44 -0.66
N LYS A 75 -13.21 4.46 -1.22
CA LYS A 75 -14.38 3.76 -0.66
C LYS A 75 -14.15 2.26 -0.55
N ALA A 76 -13.57 1.66 -1.58
CA ALA A 76 -13.24 0.25 -1.58
C ALA A 76 -12.27 -0.10 -0.43
N LEU A 77 -11.20 0.69 -0.25
CA LEU A 77 -10.21 0.49 0.80
C LEU A 77 -10.82 0.68 2.20
N GLU A 78 -11.69 1.66 2.35
CA GLU A 78 -12.39 1.94 3.62
C GLU A 78 -13.32 0.79 4.06
N SER A 79 -13.70 -0.10 3.15
CA SER A 79 -14.53 -1.27 3.45
C SER A 79 -13.81 -2.38 4.25
N ALA A 80 -12.49 -2.35 4.30
CA ALA A 80 -11.65 -3.30 5.06
C ALA A 80 -10.62 -2.54 5.91
N PRO A 81 -11.07 -1.77 6.91
CA PRO A 81 -10.23 -0.78 7.58
C PRO A 81 -9.02 -1.38 8.31
N GLU A 82 -9.16 -2.54 8.95
CA GLU A 82 -8.07 -3.17 9.69
C GLU A 82 -6.95 -3.66 8.77
N THR A 83 -7.31 -4.45 7.76
CA THR A 83 -6.35 -4.99 6.79
C THR A 83 -5.67 -3.89 5.99
N VAL A 84 -6.43 -2.90 5.54
CA VAL A 84 -5.91 -1.77 4.76
C VAL A 84 -4.98 -0.90 5.60
N THR A 85 -5.34 -0.60 6.84
CA THR A 85 -4.48 0.16 7.77
C THR A 85 -3.13 -0.53 7.95
N GLU A 86 -3.13 -1.81 8.27
CA GLU A 86 -1.90 -2.58 8.46
C GLU A 86 -0.99 -2.51 7.24
N LEU A 87 -1.56 -2.71 6.05
CA LEU A 87 -0.78 -2.72 4.81
C LEU A 87 -0.30 -1.34 4.38
N LEU A 88 -1.10 -0.30 4.55
CA LEU A 88 -0.67 1.07 4.26
C LEU A 88 0.50 1.49 5.16
N VAL A 89 0.41 1.24 6.44
CA VAL A 89 1.47 1.58 7.42
C VAL A 89 2.75 0.81 7.12
N LYS A 90 2.64 -0.50 6.89
CA LYS A 90 3.80 -1.34 6.55
C LYS A 90 4.42 -0.98 5.20
N ASN A 91 3.62 -0.71 4.18
CA ASN A 91 4.13 -0.28 2.87
C ASN A 91 4.85 1.06 2.95
N LEU A 92 4.37 2.00 3.75
CA LEU A 92 5.05 3.26 3.98
C LEU A 92 6.44 3.04 4.62
N ALA A 93 6.50 2.20 5.66
CA ALA A 93 7.75 1.86 6.33
C ALA A 93 8.73 1.15 5.39
N MET A 94 8.26 0.10 4.72
CA MET A 94 9.11 -0.72 3.83
C MET A 94 9.65 0.10 2.66
N SER A 95 8.81 0.86 1.97
CA SER A 95 9.25 1.66 0.83
C SER A 95 10.26 2.74 1.26
N SER A 96 10.04 3.37 2.40
CA SER A 96 10.96 4.38 2.96
C SER A 96 12.33 3.80 3.29
N ALA A 97 12.37 2.62 3.91
CA ALA A 97 13.62 1.92 4.23
C ALA A 97 14.33 1.43 2.97
N MET A 98 13.59 0.97 1.96
CA MET A 98 14.16 0.46 0.72
C MET A 98 14.75 1.55 -0.17
N VAL A 99 14.23 2.78 -0.14
CA VAL A 99 14.87 3.92 -0.80
C VAL A 99 16.32 4.07 -0.31
N VAL A 100 16.53 4.04 1.00
CA VAL A 100 17.88 4.12 1.60
C VAL A 100 18.76 2.96 1.15
N HIS A 101 18.24 1.73 1.21
CA HIS A 101 18.97 0.53 0.82
C HIS A 101 19.47 0.60 -0.63
N HIS A 102 18.60 0.96 -1.56
CA HIS A 102 18.96 1.04 -2.98
C HIS A 102 19.88 2.21 -3.29
N GLN A 103 19.73 3.35 -2.61
CA GLN A 103 20.65 4.47 -2.75
C GLN A 103 22.07 4.11 -2.30
N ARG A 104 22.21 3.37 -1.20
CA ARG A 104 23.51 2.87 -0.72
C ARG A 104 24.18 1.93 -1.72
N ASN A 105 23.39 1.14 -2.42
CA ASN A 105 23.87 0.19 -3.43
C ASN A 105 24.04 0.87 -4.80
N GLN A 106 23.89 2.19 -4.91
CA GLN A 106 23.98 2.97 -6.14
C GLN A 106 23.00 2.51 -7.23
N ASP A 107 21.92 1.88 -6.81
CA ASP A 107 20.81 1.45 -7.69
C ASP A 107 19.73 2.53 -7.71
N GLN A 108 19.96 3.56 -8.51
CA GLN A 108 19.05 4.71 -8.60
C GLN A 108 17.69 4.35 -9.21
N GLN A 109 17.66 3.38 -10.10
CA GLN A 109 16.41 2.94 -10.72
C GLN A 109 15.47 2.32 -9.67
N THR A 110 15.95 1.33 -8.92
CA THR A 110 15.13 0.66 -7.90
C THR A 110 14.83 1.60 -6.72
N ALA A 111 15.75 2.51 -6.39
CA ALA A 111 15.47 3.56 -5.41
C ALA A 111 14.31 4.46 -5.84
N SER A 112 14.25 4.84 -7.11
CA SER A 112 13.16 5.64 -7.69
C SER A 112 11.83 4.88 -7.68
N GLU A 113 11.84 3.58 -7.94
CA GLU A 113 10.65 2.73 -7.85
C GLU A 113 10.12 2.66 -6.41
N SER A 114 11.00 2.51 -5.42
CA SER A 114 10.62 2.53 -4.00
C SER A 114 10.10 3.89 -3.57
N GLU A 115 10.67 4.98 -4.06
CA GLU A 115 10.17 6.35 -3.85
C GLU A 115 8.75 6.52 -4.41
N ARG A 116 8.49 5.96 -5.58
CA ARG A 116 7.15 5.99 -6.18
C ARG A 116 6.13 5.24 -5.32
N VAL A 117 6.49 4.06 -4.82
CA VAL A 117 5.63 3.30 -3.88
C VAL A 117 5.35 4.13 -2.63
N ARG A 118 6.36 4.74 -2.04
CA ARG A 118 6.22 5.60 -0.87
C ARG A 118 5.27 6.77 -1.13
N SER A 119 5.43 7.45 -2.25
CA SER A 119 4.60 8.59 -2.65
C SER A 119 3.14 8.19 -2.85
N ARG A 120 2.90 7.08 -3.55
CA ARG A 120 1.55 6.54 -3.79
C ARG A 120 0.87 6.11 -2.49
N THR A 121 1.61 5.43 -1.61
CA THR A 121 1.13 5.03 -0.28
C THR A 121 0.76 6.25 0.56
N THR A 122 1.58 7.30 0.54
CA THR A 122 1.32 8.56 1.23
C THR A 122 0.02 9.21 0.76
N LYS A 123 -0.23 9.23 -0.54
CA LYS A 123 -1.48 9.76 -1.11
C LYS A 123 -2.70 8.99 -0.62
N LEU A 124 -2.64 7.66 -0.62
CA LEU A 124 -3.73 6.83 -0.10
C LEU A 124 -3.99 7.13 1.38
N ILE A 125 -2.94 7.18 2.20
CA ILE A 125 -3.06 7.49 3.63
C ILE A 125 -3.75 8.84 3.86
N LYS A 126 -3.40 9.86 3.08
CA LYS A 126 -4.01 11.19 3.19
C LYS A 126 -5.45 11.24 2.73
N SER A 127 -5.88 10.32 1.89
CA SER A 127 -7.18 10.39 1.19
C SER A 127 -8.22 9.46 1.79
N VAL A 128 -7.83 8.33 2.39
CA VAL A 128 -8.78 7.39 3.00
C VAL A 128 -9.26 7.92 4.36
N ASN A 129 -10.52 7.66 4.64
CA ASN A 129 -11.14 7.98 5.94
C ASN A 129 -11.25 6.70 6.79
N ILE A 130 -10.15 6.34 7.43
CA ILE A 130 -10.09 5.17 8.32
C ILE A 130 -9.71 5.65 9.73
N PRO A 131 -10.60 5.50 10.73
CA PRO A 131 -10.42 6.10 12.06
C PRO A 131 -9.13 5.70 12.79
N ASN A 132 -8.72 4.44 12.65
CA ASN A 132 -7.56 3.91 13.39
C ASN A 132 -6.22 4.13 12.67
N LEU A 133 -6.22 4.71 11.49
CA LEU A 133 -5.02 4.90 10.70
C LEU A 133 -4.02 5.84 11.39
N GLN A 134 -4.49 6.95 11.95
CA GLN A 134 -3.63 7.91 12.66
C GLN A 134 -2.94 7.27 13.86
N GLY A 135 -3.70 6.53 14.68
CA GLY A 135 -3.12 5.83 15.82
C GLY A 135 -2.03 4.84 15.44
N ASN A 136 -2.21 4.12 14.33
CA ASN A 136 -1.21 3.19 13.81
C ASN A 136 0.04 3.91 13.28
N LEU A 137 -0.11 5.05 12.64
CA LEU A 137 1.03 5.88 12.22
C LEU A 137 1.83 6.41 13.41
N GLU A 138 1.15 6.84 14.47
CA GLU A 138 1.80 7.26 15.72
C GLU A 138 2.56 6.11 16.36
N GLU A 139 1.98 4.91 16.39
CA GLU A 139 2.64 3.71 16.91
C GLU A 139 3.88 3.32 16.08
N LEU A 140 3.80 3.43 14.75
CA LEU A 140 4.97 3.22 13.91
C LEU A 140 6.07 4.23 14.22
N TYR A 141 5.73 5.51 14.31
CA TYR A 141 6.68 6.56 14.65
C TYR A 141 7.34 6.31 16.00
N GLN A 142 6.54 5.99 17.01
CA GLN A 142 7.03 5.67 18.35
C GLN A 142 7.98 4.45 18.34
N SER A 143 7.63 3.40 17.61
CA SER A 143 8.47 2.21 17.51
C SER A 143 9.84 2.51 16.87
N THR A 144 9.89 3.42 15.91
CA THR A 144 11.15 3.83 15.27
C THR A 144 12.00 4.74 16.17
N THR A 145 11.38 5.52 17.07
CA THR A 145 12.10 6.48 17.93
C THR A 145 12.53 5.87 19.25
N THR A 146 11.69 5.03 19.86
CA THR A 146 11.95 4.47 21.20
C THR A 146 12.47 3.03 21.19
N GLY A 147 12.32 2.33 20.07
CA GLY A 147 12.58 0.89 19.99
C GLY A 147 11.54 0.03 20.70
N GLN A 148 10.41 0.61 21.09
CA GLN A 148 9.31 -0.08 21.76
C GLN A 148 7.98 0.28 21.12
N GLY A 149 7.03 -0.67 21.12
CA GLY A 149 5.70 -0.46 20.58
C GLY A 149 5.26 -1.56 19.61
N ASN A 150 4.08 -1.40 19.03
CA ASN A 150 3.41 -2.45 18.25
C ASN A 150 4.10 -2.80 16.92
N TYR A 151 4.95 -1.93 16.39
CA TYR A 151 5.68 -2.17 15.13
C TYR A 151 7.14 -2.60 15.35
N THR A 152 7.60 -2.71 16.59
CA THR A 152 9.00 -3.07 16.90
C THR A 152 9.38 -4.43 16.32
N GLU A 153 8.53 -5.45 16.50
CA GLU A 153 8.80 -6.79 15.96
C GLU A 153 8.91 -6.77 14.43
N PHE A 154 8.04 -6.03 13.75
CA PHE A 154 8.09 -5.85 12.30
C PHE A 154 9.39 -5.20 11.85
N LEU A 155 9.81 -4.12 12.51
CA LEU A 155 11.04 -3.39 12.19
C LEU A 155 12.29 -4.24 12.44
N GLU A 156 12.32 -5.01 13.53
CA GLU A 156 13.40 -5.91 13.87
C GLU A 156 13.52 -7.09 12.89
N ARG A 157 12.38 -7.65 12.47
CA ARG A 157 12.34 -8.73 11.49
C ARG A 157 13.06 -8.36 10.19
N TRP A 158 12.90 -7.12 9.72
CA TRP A 158 13.53 -6.62 8.52
C TRP A 158 14.96 -6.08 8.77
N GLY A 159 15.36 -5.94 10.04
CA GLY A 159 16.70 -5.53 10.40
C GLY A 159 17.07 -4.12 9.97
N TYR A 160 16.11 -3.20 9.99
CA TYR A 160 16.33 -1.82 9.60
C TYR A 160 17.32 -1.13 10.55
N ASP A 161 18.32 -0.46 9.98
CA ASP A 161 19.32 0.30 10.76
C ASP A 161 18.84 1.73 11.06
N GLY A 162 19.68 2.49 11.76
CA GLY A 162 19.33 3.84 12.22
C GLY A 162 18.97 4.81 11.10
N GLU A 163 19.64 4.73 9.95
CA GLU A 163 19.34 5.58 8.79
C GLU A 163 18.01 5.20 8.14
N GLN A 164 17.73 3.90 8.03
CA GLN A 164 16.44 3.42 7.53
C GLN A 164 15.30 3.78 8.47
N LEU A 165 15.47 3.64 9.79
CA LEU A 165 14.48 4.07 10.78
C LEU A 165 14.23 5.57 10.70
N LYS A 166 15.26 6.37 10.49
CA LYS A 166 15.13 7.82 10.30
C LYS A 166 14.34 8.15 9.03
N SER A 167 14.57 7.44 7.94
CA SER A 167 13.79 7.59 6.69
C SER A 167 12.30 7.30 6.93
N ILE A 168 11.99 6.26 7.71
CA ILE A 168 10.61 5.94 8.10
C ILE A 168 10.01 7.08 8.92
N GLN A 169 10.72 7.59 9.93
CA GLN A 169 10.28 8.73 10.74
C GLN A 169 9.94 9.95 9.88
N GLN A 170 10.81 10.27 8.92
CA GLN A 170 10.62 11.41 8.01
C GLN A 170 9.39 11.23 7.10
N ALA A 171 9.07 10.00 6.72
CA ALA A 171 7.88 9.71 5.93
C ALA A 171 6.59 9.79 6.75
N VAL A 172 6.62 9.37 8.00
CA VAL A 172 5.45 9.34 8.90
C VAL A 172 5.12 10.70 9.48
N GLN A 173 6.14 11.47 9.91
CA GLN A 173 5.95 12.72 10.66
C GLN A 173 4.99 13.71 9.99
N PRO A 174 5.07 13.98 8.67
CA PRO A 174 4.14 14.90 8.01
C PRO A 174 2.68 14.40 7.97
N LEU A 175 2.46 13.12 8.27
CA LEU A 175 1.13 12.48 8.26
C LEU A 175 0.49 12.47 9.65
N LEU A 176 1.23 12.83 10.69
CA LEU A 176 0.72 12.89 12.05
C LEU A 176 -0.03 14.21 12.28
N ASN A 177 -1.16 14.12 12.98
CA ASN A 177 -1.96 15.27 13.36
C ASN A 177 -1.43 15.96 14.63
#